data_4a6df55288ef1ed9f2d899479e060aa2
#
_entry.id   4a6df55288ef1ed9f2d899479e060aa2
#
_cell.length_a   1.000
_cell.length_b   1.000
_cell.length_c   1.000
_cell.angle_alpha   90.00
_cell.angle_beta   90.00
_cell.angle_gamma   90.00
#
_symmetry.space_group_name_H-M   'P 1'
#
loop_
_entity.id
_entity.type
_entity.pdbx_description
1 polymer ?
#
loop_
_entity_poly.entity_id
_entity_poly.type
_entity_poly.pdbx_seq_one_letter_code
_entity_poly.pdbx_strand_id
1 'polypeptide(L)'
;MAEHSTELGEALFALAGVAIRRRDRTLGLTAASTLVTLERTGPRRLTDLAVNEEVTQPSMTALVTQLEELGFAVRGRHPADARVVLVTITRAGRQHLRVMRRAGAAVLTGLIDKLDAQNAEALDAALPALLRLTELAAESQDSRTG
;
A
#
# COMPACT_ATOMS: atom_id res chain seq x y z
N MET A 1 28.72 6.80 4.05
CA MET A 1 27.29 6.96 4.47
C MET A 1 26.35 6.97 3.28
N ALA A 2 26.52 7.84 2.30
CA ALA A 2 25.63 7.89 1.13
C ALA A 2 25.62 6.59 0.28
N GLU A 3 26.77 5.98 0.11
CA GLU A 3 26.94 4.74 -0.67
C GLU A 3 26.22 3.55 0.00
N HIS A 4 26.37 3.38 1.30
CA HIS A 4 25.65 2.36 2.09
C HIS A 4 24.12 2.57 2.10
N SER A 5 23.65 3.82 2.10
CA SER A 5 22.22 4.12 2.02
C SER A 5 21.63 3.72 0.67
N THR A 6 22.41 3.87 -0.41
CA THR A 6 22.00 3.46 -1.75
C THR A 6 21.91 1.93 -1.84
N GLU A 7 22.93 1.21 -1.40
CA GLU A 7 22.93 -0.26 -1.38
C GLU A 7 21.78 -0.84 -0.56
N LEU A 8 21.52 -0.25 0.63
CA LEU A 8 20.39 -0.66 1.46
C LEU A 8 19.04 -0.41 0.76
N GLY A 9 18.91 0.75 0.10
CA GLY A 9 17.72 1.07 -0.67
C GLY A 9 17.47 0.08 -1.81
N GLU A 10 18.51 -0.29 -2.55
CA GLU A 10 18.45 -1.29 -3.62
C GLU A 10 18.05 -2.67 -3.09
N ALA A 11 18.62 -3.09 -1.96
CA ALA A 11 18.27 -4.36 -1.32
C ALA A 11 16.81 -4.40 -0.87
N LEU A 12 16.31 -3.35 -0.23
CA LEU A 12 14.92 -3.22 0.18
C LEU A 12 13.97 -3.22 -1.03
N PHE A 13 14.33 -2.51 -2.11
CA PHE A 13 13.55 -2.50 -3.34
C PHE A 13 13.48 -3.88 -3.99
N ALA A 14 14.58 -4.62 -4.04
CA ALA A 14 14.63 -5.97 -4.57
C ALA A 14 13.73 -6.93 -3.75
N LEU A 15 13.77 -6.85 -2.41
CA LEU A 15 12.92 -7.65 -1.52
C LEU A 15 11.44 -7.31 -1.69
N ALA A 16 11.09 -6.03 -1.80
CA ALA A 16 9.73 -5.60 -2.10
C ALA A 16 9.24 -6.18 -3.42
N GLY A 17 10.08 -6.19 -4.45
CA GLY A 17 9.80 -6.79 -5.74
C GLY A 17 9.50 -8.30 -5.66
N VAL A 18 10.21 -9.04 -4.80
CA VAL A 18 9.94 -10.47 -4.56
C VAL A 18 8.57 -10.69 -3.94
N ALA A 19 8.25 -9.94 -2.89
CA ALA A 19 6.95 -10.01 -2.21
C ALA A 19 5.79 -9.65 -3.16
N ILE A 20 5.96 -8.60 -3.96
CA ILE A 20 4.96 -8.13 -4.93
C ILE A 20 4.72 -9.16 -6.03
N ARG A 21 5.76 -9.77 -6.59
CA ARG A 21 5.60 -10.78 -7.67
C ARG A 21 4.85 -12.03 -7.23
N ARG A 22 4.88 -12.35 -5.95
CA ARG A 22 4.23 -13.54 -5.37
C ARG A 22 2.86 -13.25 -4.74
N ARG A 23 2.38 -12.00 -4.81
CA ARG A 23 1.06 -11.65 -4.29
C ARG A 23 -0.07 -12.22 -5.13
N ASP A 24 -1.25 -12.33 -4.52
CA ASP A 24 -2.50 -12.51 -5.26
C ASP A 24 -2.70 -11.35 -6.26
N ARG A 25 -3.05 -11.70 -7.50
CA ARG A 25 -3.24 -10.76 -8.61
C ARG A 25 -4.71 -10.35 -8.80
N THR A 26 -5.56 -10.61 -7.85
CA THR A 26 -6.97 -10.16 -7.87
C THR A 26 -7.08 -8.66 -8.11
N LEU A 27 -6.14 -7.89 -7.56
CA LEU A 27 -6.01 -6.45 -7.78
C LEU A 27 -4.72 -6.09 -8.49
N GLY A 28 -4.80 -5.13 -9.42
CA GLY A 28 -3.63 -4.39 -9.93
C GLY A 28 -2.92 -3.60 -8.82
N LEU A 29 -1.68 -3.19 -9.07
CA LEU A 29 -0.89 -2.41 -8.09
C LEU A 29 -1.58 -1.11 -7.70
N THR A 30 -2.09 -0.37 -8.66
CA THR A 30 -2.78 0.91 -8.43
C THR A 30 -4.05 0.72 -7.60
N ALA A 31 -4.82 -0.34 -7.86
CA ALA A 31 -6.02 -0.66 -7.08
C ALA A 31 -5.67 -1.03 -5.63
N ALA A 32 -4.63 -1.81 -5.41
CA ALA A 32 -4.14 -2.14 -4.07
C ALA A 32 -3.63 -0.88 -3.34
N SER A 33 -2.86 -0.03 -4.01
CA SER A 33 -2.38 1.26 -3.48
C SER A 33 -3.55 2.18 -3.10
N THR A 34 -4.58 2.27 -3.95
CA THR A 34 -5.80 3.05 -3.67
C THR A 34 -6.50 2.55 -2.41
N LEU A 35 -6.65 1.22 -2.22
CA LEU A 35 -7.23 0.68 -0.99
C LEU A 35 -6.38 0.97 0.25
N VAL A 36 -5.06 0.90 0.14
CA VAL A 36 -4.14 1.26 1.24
C VAL A 36 -4.31 2.72 1.62
N THR A 37 -4.40 3.62 0.65
CA THR A 37 -4.65 5.06 0.87
C THR A 37 -5.99 5.26 1.59
N LEU A 38 -7.06 4.63 1.13
CA LEU A 38 -8.38 4.72 1.75
C LEU A 38 -8.41 4.13 3.18
N GLU A 39 -7.69 3.05 3.43
CA GLU A 39 -7.58 2.47 4.78
C GLU A 39 -6.90 3.44 5.75
N ARG A 40 -5.83 4.08 5.31
CA ARG A 40 -5.01 4.98 6.12
C ARG A 40 -5.67 6.34 6.37
N THR A 41 -6.28 6.91 5.34
CA THR A 41 -6.76 8.30 5.38
C THR A 41 -8.27 8.46 5.55
N GLY A 42 -9.03 7.36 5.46
CA GLY A 42 -10.49 7.40 5.42
C GLY A 42 -11.05 7.78 4.05
N PRO A 43 -12.32 8.21 3.98
CA PRO A 43 -12.98 8.59 2.72
C PRO A 43 -12.22 9.68 1.97
N ARG A 44 -12.08 9.51 0.65
CA ARG A 44 -11.39 10.46 -0.24
C ARG A 44 -12.23 10.78 -1.46
N ARG A 45 -12.05 12.00 -1.99
CA ARG A 45 -12.62 12.38 -3.28
C ARG A 45 -12.00 11.55 -4.38
N LEU A 46 -12.78 11.16 -5.37
CA LEU A 46 -12.28 10.43 -6.54
C LEU A 46 -11.18 11.20 -7.27
N THR A 47 -11.33 12.52 -7.36
CA THR A 47 -10.32 13.42 -7.96
C THR A 47 -8.99 13.40 -7.21
N ASP A 48 -9.03 13.38 -5.87
CA ASP A 48 -7.82 13.34 -5.03
C ASP A 48 -7.10 12.00 -5.16
N LEU A 49 -7.86 10.89 -5.26
CA LEU A 49 -7.29 9.57 -5.53
C LEU A 49 -6.59 9.51 -6.88
N ALA A 50 -7.17 10.11 -7.92
CA ALA A 50 -6.56 10.17 -9.25
C ALA A 50 -5.22 10.91 -9.23
N VAL A 51 -5.14 12.04 -8.52
CA VAL A 51 -3.89 12.81 -8.33
C VAL A 51 -2.87 12.00 -7.53
N ASN A 52 -3.29 11.38 -6.42
CA ASN A 52 -2.40 10.61 -5.55
C ASN A 52 -1.76 9.41 -6.26
N GLU A 53 -2.52 8.72 -7.08
CA GLU A 53 -2.06 7.55 -7.85
C GLU A 53 -1.45 7.92 -9.21
N GLU A 54 -1.35 9.21 -9.52
CA GLU A 54 -0.81 9.72 -10.80
C GLU A 54 -1.49 9.12 -12.04
N VAL A 55 -2.82 8.97 -11.98
CA VAL A 55 -3.64 8.45 -13.07
C VAL A 55 -4.70 9.47 -13.49
N THR A 56 -5.27 9.28 -14.68
CA THR A 56 -6.37 10.12 -15.15
C THR A 56 -7.67 9.86 -14.38
N GLN A 57 -8.58 10.85 -14.33
CA GLN A 57 -9.89 10.65 -13.70
C GLN A 57 -10.68 9.50 -14.32
N PRO A 58 -10.76 9.32 -15.65
CA PRO A 58 -11.41 8.15 -16.24
C PRO A 58 -10.81 6.82 -15.78
N SER A 59 -9.48 6.75 -15.68
CA SER A 59 -8.77 5.56 -15.17
C SER A 59 -9.12 5.28 -13.71
N MET A 60 -9.13 6.30 -12.86
CA MET A 60 -9.53 6.15 -11.46
C MET A 60 -11.01 5.78 -11.32
N THR A 61 -11.88 6.33 -12.17
CA THR A 61 -13.31 5.96 -12.21
C THR A 61 -13.50 4.48 -12.51
N ALA A 62 -12.79 3.96 -13.52
CA ALA A 62 -12.84 2.54 -13.89
C ALA A 62 -12.28 1.65 -12.76
N LEU A 63 -11.17 2.07 -12.14
CA LEU A 63 -10.56 1.37 -11.02
C LEU A 63 -11.50 1.28 -9.81
N VAL A 64 -12.14 2.39 -9.43
CA VAL A 64 -13.10 2.41 -8.32
C VAL A 64 -14.34 1.56 -8.64
N THR A 65 -14.79 1.54 -9.89
CA THR A 65 -15.86 0.63 -10.33
C THR A 65 -15.49 -0.83 -10.11
N GLN A 66 -14.26 -1.22 -10.49
CA GLN A 66 -13.74 -2.57 -10.22
C GLN A 66 -13.70 -2.88 -8.72
N LEU A 67 -13.26 -1.93 -7.89
CA LEU A 67 -13.24 -2.11 -6.43
C LEU A 67 -14.64 -2.27 -5.84
N GLU A 68 -15.64 -1.59 -6.38
CA GLU A 68 -17.04 -1.75 -5.97
C GLU A 68 -17.60 -3.10 -6.39
N GLU A 69 -17.33 -3.56 -7.60
CA GLU A 69 -17.74 -4.89 -8.09
C GLU A 69 -17.17 -6.02 -7.23
N LEU A 70 -15.96 -5.85 -6.72
CA LEU A 70 -15.32 -6.77 -5.77
C LEU A 70 -15.82 -6.58 -4.32
N GLY A 71 -16.63 -5.56 -4.06
CA GLY A 71 -17.12 -5.25 -2.72
C GLY A 71 -16.07 -4.63 -1.77
N PHE A 72 -14.95 -4.13 -2.30
CA PHE A 72 -13.83 -3.61 -1.49
C PHE A 72 -13.93 -2.11 -1.23
N ALA A 73 -14.67 -1.38 -2.02
CA ALA A 73 -14.95 0.03 -1.84
C ALA A 73 -16.41 0.36 -2.16
N VAL A 74 -16.87 1.52 -1.73
CA VAL A 74 -18.19 2.07 -2.06
C VAL A 74 -18.06 3.55 -2.37
N ARG A 75 -18.85 4.03 -3.33
CA ARG A 75 -19.05 5.46 -3.56
C ARG A 75 -20.18 5.98 -2.68
N GLY A 76 -20.00 7.17 -2.16
CA GLY A 76 -21.02 7.91 -1.43
C GLY A 76 -20.94 9.40 -1.78
N ARG A 77 -21.95 10.16 -1.33
CA ARG A 77 -21.97 11.62 -1.48
C ARG A 77 -21.37 12.26 -0.24
N HIS A 78 -20.63 13.36 -0.45
CA HIS A 78 -20.12 14.14 0.68
C HIS A 78 -21.29 14.74 1.47
N PRO A 79 -21.30 14.66 2.83
CA PRO A 79 -22.40 15.17 3.66
C PRO A 79 -22.71 16.64 3.46
N ALA A 80 -21.68 17.46 3.19
CA ALA A 80 -21.81 18.92 3.02
C ALA A 80 -22.03 19.36 1.56
N ASP A 81 -21.70 18.52 0.55
CA ASP A 81 -21.87 18.83 -0.87
C ASP A 81 -22.16 17.56 -1.67
N ALA A 82 -23.43 17.37 -2.02
CA ALA A 82 -23.91 16.20 -2.77
C ALA A 82 -23.30 16.05 -4.19
N ARG A 83 -22.62 17.07 -4.71
CA ARG A 83 -21.91 17.02 -6.00
C ARG A 83 -20.55 16.34 -5.88
N VAL A 84 -20.02 16.23 -4.67
CA VAL A 84 -18.74 15.59 -4.39
C VAL A 84 -18.94 14.11 -4.11
N VAL A 85 -18.27 13.26 -4.89
CA VAL A 85 -18.24 11.81 -4.69
C VAL A 85 -17.05 11.45 -3.79
N LEU A 86 -17.35 10.76 -2.69
CA LEU A 86 -16.37 10.17 -1.80
C LEU A 86 -16.29 8.67 -2.02
N VAL A 87 -15.09 8.14 -2.02
CA VAL A 87 -14.80 6.69 -2.04
C VAL A 87 -14.38 6.26 -0.64
N THR A 88 -14.97 5.19 -0.15
CA THR A 88 -14.69 4.63 1.18
C THR A 88 -14.36 3.16 1.05
N ILE A 89 -13.34 2.70 1.78
CA ILE A 89 -13.01 1.29 1.87
C ILE A 89 -14.05 0.55 2.72
N THR A 90 -14.44 -0.65 2.30
CA THR A 90 -15.36 -1.51 3.04
C THR A 90 -14.61 -2.40 4.05
N ARG A 91 -15.37 -3.09 4.90
CA ARG A 91 -14.80 -4.15 5.76
C ARG A 91 -14.13 -5.26 4.94
N ALA A 92 -14.74 -5.65 3.83
CA ALA A 92 -14.17 -6.65 2.92
C ALA A 92 -12.85 -6.16 2.28
N GLY A 93 -12.77 -4.88 1.88
CA GLY A 93 -11.55 -4.27 1.38
C GLY A 93 -10.42 -4.29 2.41
N ARG A 94 -10.69 -3.92 3.67
CA ARG A 94 -9.70 -4.02 4.77
C ARG A 94 -9.25 -5.46 5.02
N GLN A 95 -10.18 -6.42 4.96
CA GLN A 95 -9.85 -7.83 5.11
C GLN A 95 -8.95 -8.32 3.98
N HIS A 96 -9.25 -7.92 2.74
CA HIS A 96 -8.42 -8.24 1.58
C HIS A 96 -6.99 -7.71 1.75
N LEU A 97 -6.82 -6.46 2.19
CA LEU A 97 -5.50 -5.88 2.48
C LEU A 97 -4.74 -6.66 3.56
N ARG A 98 -5.43 -7.10 4.62
CA ARG A 98 -4.80 -7.92 5.68
C ARG A 98 -4.28 -9.26 5.12
N VAL A 99 -5.09 -9.94 4.31
CA VAL A 99 -4.70 -11.20 3.66
C VAL A 99 -3.51 -10.98 2.72
N MET A 100 -3.55 -9.93 1.92
CA MET A 100 -2.48 -9.58 1.00
C MET A 100 -1.16 -9.29 1.74
N ARG A 101 -1.20 -8.51 2.83
CA ARG A 101 -0.02 -8.21 3.66
C ARG A 101 0.56 -9.47 4.28
N ARG A 102 -0.29 -10.37 4.82
CA ARG A 102 0.16 -11.64 5.41
C ARG A 102 0.81 -12.54 4.36
N ALA A 103 0.24 -12.62 3.17
CA ALA A 103 0.83 -13.41 2.08
C ALA A 103 2.20 -12.85 1.67
N GLY A 104 2.33 -11.53 1.53
CA GLY A 104 3.62 -10.89 1.25
C GLY A 104 4.65 -11.10 2.37
N ALA A 105 4.22 -10.95 3.62
CA ALA A 105 5.08 -11.19 4.78
C ALA A 105 5.54 -12.65 4.86
N ALA A 106 4.68 -13.62 4.58
CA ALA A 106 5.04 -15.04 4.59
C ALA A 106 6.16 -15.38 3.60
N VAL A 107 6.16 -14.73 2.42
CA VAL A 107 7.25 -14.90 1.44
C VAL A 107 8.58 -14.43 2.02
N LEU A 108 8.59 -13.26 2.66
CA LEU A 108 9.81 -12.69 3.27
C LEU A 108 10.25 -13.50 4.49
N THR A 109 9.30 -13.91 5.34
CA THR A 109 9.60 -14.78 6.50
C THR A 109 10.30 -16.06 6.06
N GLY A 110 9.82 -16.72 5.01
CA GLY A 110 10.47 -17.93 4.48
C GLY A 110 11.89 -17.69 3.91
N LEU A 111 12.26 -16.45 3.60
CA LEU A 111 13.64 -16.08 3.26
C LEU A 111 14.47 -15.79 4.52
N ILE A 112 13.88 -15.08 5.49
CA ILE A 112 14.52 -14.77 6.78
C ILE A 112 14.91 -16.06 7.52
N ASP A 113 14.04 -17.06 7.52
CA ASP A 113 14.29 -18.37 8.16
C ASP A 113 15.50 -19.13 7.58
N LYS A 114 16.02 -18.71 6.42
CA LYS A 114 17.20 -19.29 5.76
C LYS A 114 18.49 -18.55 6.07
N LEU A 115 18.42 -17.46 6.80
CA LEU A 115 19.61 -16.71 7.21
C LEU A 115 20.39 -17.49 8.26
N ASP A 116 21.71 -17.29 8.27
CA ASP A 116 22.53 -17.67 9.41
C ASP A 116 22.20 -16.82 10.64
N ALA A 117 22.63 -17.30 11.83
CA ALA A 117 22.29 -16.66 13.09
C ALA A 117 22.77 -15.19 13.17
N GLN A 118 23.96 -14.89 12.64
CA GLN A 118 24.52 -13.54 12.67
C GLN A 118 23.68 -12.55 11.84
N ASN A 119 23.25 -12.94 10.64
CA ASN A 119 22.43 -12.11 9.78
C ASN A 119 21.00 -11.99 10.30
N ALA A 120 20.45 -13.05 10.90
CA ALA A 120 19.13 -13.00 11.54
C ALA A 120 19.11 -12.02 12.72
N GLU A 121 20.12 -12.07 13.61
CA GLU A 121 20.28 -11.13 14.74
C GLU A 121 20.43 -9.68 14.25
N ALA A 122 21.22 -9.45 13.20
CA ALA A 122 21.39 -8.12 12.62
C ALA A 122 20.07 -7.57 12.06
N LEU A 123 19.27 -8.42 11.42
CA LEU A 123 17.96 -8.04 10.89
C LEU A 123 16.94 -7.74 12.01
N ASP A 124 16.94 -8.55 13.08
CA ASP A 124 16.11 -8.30 14.26
C ASP A 124 16.48 -6.97 14.92
N ALA A 125 17.76 -6.67 15.05
CA ALA A 125 18.24 -5.38 15.57
C ALA A 125 17.83 -4.20 14.69
N ALA A 126 17.67 -4.41 13.37
CA ALA A 126 17.25 -3.39 12.43
C ALA A 126 15.72 -3.14 12.41
N LEU A 127 14.92 -4.00 13.03
CA LEU A 127 13.46 -3.92 12.98
C LEU A 127 12.89 -2.54 13.36
N PRO A 128 13.35 -1.84 14.43
CA PRO A 128 12.86 -0.50 14.75
C PRO A 128 13.13 0.52 13.63
N ALA A 129 14.27 0.42 12.96
CA ALA A 129 14.60 1.30 11.84
C ALA A 129 13.73 1.01 10.62
N LEU A 130 13.46 -0.26 10.31
CA LEU A 130 12.56 -0.66 9.23
C LEU A 130 11.14 -0.18 9.47
N LEU A 131 10.63 -0.29 10.70
CA LEU A 131 9.32 0.25 11.07
C LEU A 131 9.27 1.78 10.91
N ARG A 132 10.32 2.49 11.33
CA ARG A 132 10.39 3.95 11.13
C ARG A 132 10.42 4.35 9.65
N LEU A 133 11.06 3.56 8.77
CA LEU A 133 11.01 3.78 7.32
C LEU A 133 9.60 3.67 6.76
N THR A 134 8.79 2.72 7.26
CA THR A 134 7.39 2.60 6.81
C THR A 134 6.54 3.79 7.24
N GLU A 135 6.79 4.34 8.43
CA GLU A 135 6.12 5.56 8.90
C GLU A 135 6.49 6.78 8.05
N LEU A 136 7.79 6.99 7.79
CA LEU A 136 8.28 8.08 6.93
C LEU A 136 7.72 8.00 5.52
N ALA A 137 7.60 6.79 4.96
CA ALA A 137 6.99 6.59 3.65
C ALA A 137 5.50 7.01 3.66
N ALA A 138 4.75 6.70 4.73
CA ALA A 138 3.37 7.11 4.88
C ALA A 138 3.24 8.64 5.01
N GLU A 139 4.07 9.28 5.83
CA GLU A 139 4.10 10.75 6.01
C GLU A 139 4.38 11.47 4.67
N SER A 140 5.28 10.94 3.85
CA SER A 140 5.65 11.51 2.54
C SER A 140 4.49 11.46 1.53
N GLN A 141 3.63 10.46 1.62
CA GLN A 141 2.45 10.36 0.76
C GLN A 141 1.36 11.35 1.18
N ASP A 142 1.20 11.62 2.47
CA ASP A 142 0.21 12.58 2.97
C ASP A 142 0.55 14.03 2.57
N SER A 143 1.83 14.38 2.54
CA SER A 143 2.32 15.70 2.15
C SER A 143 2.07 16.04 0.66
N ARG A 144 1.80 15.05 -0.19
CA ARG A 144 1.47 15.26 -1.61
C ARG A 144 -0.01 15.54 -1.86
N THR A 145 -0.86 15.37 -0.86
CA THR A 145 -2.33 15.45 -0.99
C THR A 145 -2.92 16.66 -0.25
N GLY A 146 -2.10 17.48 0.42
CA GLY A 146 -2.45 18.77 1.08
C GLY A 146 -2.00 19.96 0.20
#